data_9442d6a2e732998116348eec897e0723
#
_entry.id   9442d6a2e732998116348eec897e0723
#
_cell.length_a   1.000
_cell.length_b   1.000
_cell.length_c   1.000
_cell.angle_alpha   90.00
_cell.angle_beta   90.00
_cell.angle_gamma   90.00
#
_symmetry.space_group_name_H-M   'P 1'
#
loop_
_entity.id
_entity.type
_entity.pdbx_description
1 polymer ?
#
loop_
_entity_poly.entity_id
_entity_poly.type
_entity_poly.pdbx_seq_one_letter_code
_entity_poly.pdbx_strand_id
1 'polypeptide(L)'
;MKIRRSIAAAGTAALLGGTTAVLVPAVASAHGATHTLTFTAVAENSVMFTPTTEGVQDTDFDSAGTTIGFDNLYLTFTSPISAHGPATLDIKGGFLYATIATTNNGQTFTGKVTGGTGAFAGATGTVTAKATNATGTVAVVTVTYSTKNSQR
;
A
#
# COMPACT_ATOMS: atom_id res chain seq x y z
N MET A 1 -30.99 3.46 21.98
CA MET A 1 -30.06 2.31 21.83
C MET A 1 -28.74 2.72 22.50
N LYS A 2 -28.43 2.15 23.68
CA LYS A 2 -27.27 2.54 24.48
C LYS A 2 -26.10 1.63 24.16
N ILE A 3 -25.01 2.19 23.64
CA ILE A 3 -23.76 1.47 23.38
C ILE A 3 -23.00 1.33 24.70
N ARG A 4 -22.84 0.10 25.19
CA ARG A 4 -22.02 -0.21 26.35
C ARG A 4 -20.54 -0.22 25.98
N ARG A 5 -19.76 0.64 26.60
CA ARG A 5 -18.29 0.59 26.55
C ARG A 5 -17.82 -0.49 27.54
N SER A 6 -17.16 -1.53 27.05
CA SER A 6 -16.51 -2.51 27.89
C SER A 6 -15.15 -1.96 28.34
N ILE A 7 -15.03 -1.71 29.64
CA ILE A 7 -13.75 -1.40 30.31
C ILE A 7 -13.15 -2.76 30.70
N ALA A 8 -12.00 -3.10 30.15
CA ALA A 8 -11.23 -4.25 30.59
C ALA A 8 -10.58 -3.94 31.93
N ALA A 9 -10.98 -4.65 32.96
CA ALA A 9 -10.39 -4.58 34.29
C ALA A 9 -9.00 -5.25 34.28
N ALA A 10 -7.97 -4.49 34.68
CA ALA A 10 -6.65 -5.02 34.94
C ALA A 10 -6.65 -5.74 36.27
N GLY A 11 -6.41 -7.06 36.28
CA GLY A 11 -6.24 -7.86 37.47
C GLY A 11 -4.90 -7.54 38.15
N THR A 12 -4.96 -7.16 39.42
CA THR A 12 -3.80 -6.91 40.28
C THR A 12 -3.33 -8.25 40.85
N ALA A 13 -2.18 -8.76 40.45
CA ALA A 13 -1.48 -9.84 41.12
C ALA A 13 -0.47 -9.24 42.09
N ALA A 14 -0.66 -9.45 43.40
CA ALA A 14 0.30 -9.10 44.43
C ALA A 14 1.37 -10.17 44.47
N LEU A 15 2.62 -9.79 44.21
CA LEU A 15 3.82 -10.59 44.50
C LEU A 15 4.67 -9.87 45.54
N LEU A 16 4.72 -10.46 46.74
CA LEU A 16 5.69 -10.13 47.80
C LEU A 16 7.07 -10.70 47.42
N GLY A 17 8.02 -9.82 47.18
CA GLY A 17 9.43 -10.20 46.95
C GLY A 17 10.18 -9.04 46.32
N GLY A 18 11.03 -8.36 47.12
CA GLY A 18 11.69 -7.10 46.77
C GLY A 18 12.67 -7.20 45.62
N THR A 19 12.25 -6.77 44.45
CA THR A 19 13.08 -6.17 43.40
C THR A 19 12.22 -5.09 42.74
N THR A 20 12.70 -3.85 42.76
CA THR A 20 12.07 -2.75 42.09
C THR A 20 12.12 -3.01 40.60
N ALA A 21 11.09 -3.67 40.05
CA ALA A 21 10.86 -3.73 38.59
C ALA A 21 10.42 -2.34 38.12
N VAL A 22 11.30 -1.64 37.42
CA VAL A 22 10.92 -0.45 36.67
C VAL A 22 9.97 -0.92 35.57
N LEU A 23 8.69 -0.72 35.79
CA LEU A 23 7.68 -0.87 34.72
C LEU A 23 7.96 0.22 33.68
N VAL A 24 8.72 -0.13 32.65
CA VAL A 24 8.76 0.67 31.45
C VAL A 24 7.37 0.52 30.81
N PRO A 25 6.57 1.59 30.68
CA PRO A 25 5.29 1.47 29.98
C PRO A 25 5.59 0.99 28.57
N ALA A 26 5.05 -0.17 28.21
CA ALA A 26 5.06 -0.59 26.82
C ALA A 26 4.35 0.52 26.02
N VAL A 27 5.10 1.30 25.25
CA VAL A 27 4.53 2.26 24.30
C VAL A 27 3.82 1.38 23.28
N ALA A 28 2.52 1.19 23.45
CA ALA A 28 1.70 0.62 22.42
C ALA A 28 1.87 1.54 21.19
N SER A 29 2.65 1.10 20.21
CA SER A 29 2.70 1.76 18.93
C SER A 29 1.28 1.77 18.40
N ALA A 30 0.65 2.94 18.35
CA ALA A 30 -0.65 3.12 17.74
C ALA A 30 -0.46 2.85 16.24
N HIS A 31 -0.54 1.57 15.85
CA HIS A 31 -0.66 1.21 14.47
C HIS A 31 -2.02 1.74 14.00
N GLY A 32 -1.99 2.68 13.06
CA GLY A 32 -3.21 3.15 12.41
C GLY A 32 -3.98 1.97 11.81
N ALA A 33 -5.29 2.17 11.61
CA ALA A 33 -6.13 1.15 10.98
C ALA A 33 -5.51 0.70 9.65
N THR A 34 -5.55 -0.60 9.39
CA THR A 34 -5.16 -1.15 8.10
C THR A 34 -6.30 -0.98 7.12
N HIS A 35 -6.01 -0.46 5.95
CA HIS A 35 -6.92 -0.24 4.84
C HIS A 35 -6.51 -1.11 3.66
N THR A 36 -7.48 -1.57 2.88
CA THR A 36 -7.23 -2.28 1.63
C THR A 36 -8.01 -1.61 0.50
N LEU A 37 -7.31 -1.30 -0.56
CA LEU A 37 -7.85 -0.85 -1.84
C LEU A 37 -7.68 -1.98 -2.85
N THR A 38 -8.73 -2.29 -3.61
CA THR A 38 -8.65 -3.22 -4.75
C THR A 38 -9.33 -2.56 -5.94
N PHE A 39 -8.63 -2.53 -7.07
CA PHE A 39 -9.10 -1.90 -8.29
C PHE A 39 -8.53 -2.60 -9.53
N THR A 40 -9.07 -2.28 -10.70
CA THR A 40 -8.55 -2.72 -12.00
C THR A 40 -7.79 -1.58 -12.65
N ALA A 41 -6.50 -1.76 -12.90
CA ALA A 41 -5.66 -0.84 -13.67
C ALA A 41 -5.68 -1.26 -15.15
N VAL A 42 -5.87 -0.29 -16.04
CA VAL A 42 -5.86 -0.48 -17.49
C VAL A 42 -4.81 0.44 -18.09
N ALA A 43 -3.79 -0.14 -18.73
CA ALA A 43 -2.72 0.62 -19.36
C ALA A 43 -3.24 1.42 -20.57
N GLU A 44 -3.11 2.74 -20.47
CA GLU A 44 -3.54 3.69 -21.51
C GLU A 44 -2.37 4.13 -22.38
N ASN A 45 -1.22 4.38 -21.75
CA ASN A 45 -0.03 4.89 -22.42
C ASN A 45 1.23 4.18 -21.88
N SER A 46 2.14 3.88 -22.78
CA SER A 46 3.47 3.37 -22.46
C SER A 46 4.50 4.06 -23.36
N VAL A 47 5.57 4.56 -22.75
CA VAL A 47 6.65 5.26 -23.45
C VAL A 47 8.00 4.74 -22.97
N MET A 48 8.80 4.22 -23.90
CA MET A 48 10.19 3.89 -23.65
C MET A 48 11.03 5.18 -23.67
N PHE A 49 11.66 5.52 -22.55
CA PHE A 49 12.59 6.66 -22.46
C PHE A 49 14.00 6.27 -22.88
N THR A 50 14.40 5.04 -22.59
CA THR A 50 15.66 4.43 -22.99
C THR A 50 15.40 2.95 -23.30
N PRO A 51 16.37 2.19 -23.86
CA PRO A 51 16.18 0.74 -24.08
C PRO A 51 15.87 -0.06 -22.82
N THR A 52 16.08 0.52 -21.63
CA THR A 52 15.90 -0.17 -20.34
C THR A 52 14.97 0.58 -19.38
N THR A 53 14.33 1.67 -19.80
CA THR A 53 13.40 2.42 -18.93
C THR A 53 12.10 2.75 -19.65
N GLU A 54 10.99 2.50 -18.98
CA GLU A 54 9.63 2.71 -19.49
C GLU A 54 8.79 3.49 -18.47
N GLY A 55 7.98 4.43 -18.97
CA GLY A 55 6.89 5.03 -18.22
C GLY A 55 5.58 4.40 -18.69
N VAL A 56 4.74 4.00 -17.75
CA VAL A 56 3.38 3.50 -18.02
C VAL A 56 2.40 4.36 -17.25
N GLN A 57 1.29 4.71 -17.88
CA GLN A 57 0.16 5.36 -17.25
C GLN A 57 -1.06 4.48 -17.40
N ASP A 58 -1.70 4.20 -16.28
CA ASP A 58 -2.89 3.38 -16.19
C ASP A 58 -4.08 4.24 -15.73
N THR A 59 -5.29 3.88 -16.19
CA THR A 59 -6.55 4.36 -15.62
C THR A 59 -7.10 3.30 -14.67
N ASP A 60 -7.50 3.71 -13.48
CA ASP A 60 -7.95 2.84 -12.40
C ASP A 60 -9.46 2.83 -12.27
N PHE A 61 -10.06 1.64 -12.20
CA PHE A 61 -11.49 1.42 -12.13
C PHE A 61 -11.87 0.62 -10.87
N ASP A 62 -12.95 1.01 -10.21
CA ASP A 62 -13.56 0.19 -9.17
C ASP A 62 -14.27 -1.05 -9.75
N SER A 63 -14.85 -1.88 -8.87
CA SER A 63 -15.59 -3.08 -9.27
C SER A 63 -16.87 -2.79 -10.07
N ALA A 64 -17.37 -1.56 -10.07
CA ALA A 64 -18.51 -1.11 -10.86
C ALA A 64 -18.10 -0.53 -12.22
N GLY A 65 -16.79 -0.47 -12.51
CA GLY A 65 -16.26 0.12 -13.75
C GLY A 65 -16.19 1.65 -13.71
N THR A 66 -16.28 2.26 -12.53
CA THR A 66 -16.16 3.72 -12.39
C THR A 66 -14.68 4.07 -12.22
N THR A 67 -14.20 5.08 -12.93
CA THR A 67 -12.85 5.61 -12.77
C THR A 67 -12.69 6.16 -11.35
N ILE A 68 -11.68 5.67 -10.62
CA ILE A 68 -11.34 6.11 -9.28
C ILE A 68 -10.03 6.88 -9.21
N GLY A 69 -9.21 6.81 -10.26
CA GLY A 69 -7.92 7.48 -10.32
C GLY A 69 -7.07 7.04 -11.49
N PHE A 70 -5.78 7.33 -11.35
CA PHE A 70 -4.74 6.99 -12.32
C PHE A 70 -3.51 6.53 -11.58
N ASP A 71 -2.77 5.58 -12.15
CA ASP A 71 -1.43 5.30 -11.66
C ASP A 71 -0.36 5.56 -12.73
N ASN A 72 0.85 5.84 -12.26
CA ASN A 72 2.01 6.06 -13.10
C ASN A 72 3.15 5.18 -12.58
N LEU A 73 3.69 4.36 -13.47
CA LEU A 73 4.83 3.49 -13.19
C LEU A 73 6.05 4.01 -13.94
N TYR A 74 7.21 3.97 -13.30
CA TYR A 74 8.48 4.21 -13.95
C TYR A 74 9.36 2.98 -13.77
N LEU A 75 9.45 2.15 -14.80
CA LEU A 75 10.07 0.84 -14.75
C LEU A 75 11.50 0.86 -15.30
N THR A 76 12.42 0.26 -14.59
CA THR A 76 13.78 -0.03 -15.05
C THR A 76 13.90 -1.54 -15.27
N PHE A 77 14.15 -1.96 -16.51
CA PHE A 77 14.33 -3.36 -16.88
C PHE A 77 15.74 -3.81 -16.53
N THR A 78 15.84 -4.89 -15.78
CA THR A 78 17.10 -5.57 -15.43
C THR A 78 17.32 -6.82 -16.26
N SER A 79 16.26 -7.31 -16.91
CA SER A 79 16.27 -8.42 -17.87
C SER A 79 15.01 -8.32 -18.76
N PRO A 80 14.87 -9.14 -19.83
CA PRO A 80 13.65 -9.15 -20.64
C PRO A 80 12.35 -9.45 -19.89
N ILE A 81 12.43 -10.05 -18.71
CA ILE A 81 11.26 -10.45 -17.91
C ILE A 81 11.21 -9.80 -16.52
N SER A 82 12.21 -8.99 -16.17
CA SER A 82 12.33 -8.39 -14.83
C SER A 82 12.46 -6.89 -14.93
N ALA A 83 11.65 -6.20 -14.15
CA ALA A 83 11.69 -4.75 -14.00
C ALA A 83 11.38 -4.34 -12.57
N HIS A 84 11.80 -3.15 -12.18
CA HIS A 84 11.48 -2.53 -10.91
C HIS A 84 11.41 -1.02 -11.05
N GLY A 85 10.76 -0.37 -10.11
CA GLY A 85 10.73 1.10 -10.07
C GLY A 85 9.67 1.68 -9.14
N PRO A 86 9.58 3.02 -9.11
CA PRO A 86 8.53 3.70 -8.39
C PRO A 86 7.19 3.60 -9.10
N ALA A 87 6.13 3.61 -8.29
CA ALA A 87 4.75 3.75 -8.71
C ALA A 87 4.08 4.87 -7.90
N THR A 88 3.21 5.63 -8.56
CA THR A 88 2.39 6.67 -7.93
C THR A 88 0.94 6.43 -8.30
N LEU A 89 0.09 6.25 -7.30
CA LEU A 89 -1.36 6.13 -7.44
C LEU A 89 -2.00 7.46 -7.04
N ASP A 90 -2.69 8.12 -7.98
CA ASP A 90 -3.45 9.36 -7.78
C ASP A 90 -4.94 9.03 -7.67
N ILE A 91 -5.47 9.07 -6.47
CA ILE A 91 -6.87 8.77 -6.17
C ILE A 91 -7.46 9.82 -5.24
N LYS A 92 -8.78 9.79 -5.09
CA LYS A 92 -9.47 10.71 -4.18
C LYS A 92 -8.85 10.65 -2.78
N GLY A 93 -8.35 11.78 -2.32
CA GLY A 93 -7.72 11.93 -1.00
C GLY A 93 -6.21 12.21 -1.05
N GLY A 94 -5.56 12.02 -2.21
CA GLY A 94 -4.14 12.31 -2.40
C GLY A 94 -3.39 11.25 -3.18
N PHE A 95 -2.08 11.26 -3.05
CA PHE A 95 -1.20 10.29 -3.71
C PHE A 95 -0.75 9.20 -2.75
N LEU A 96 -0.68 7.95 -3.25
CA LEU A 96 0.08 6.86 -2.64
C LEU A 96 1.35 6.61 -3.45
N TYR A 97 2.46 6.44 -2.77
CA TYR A 97 3.76 6.12 -3.37
C TYR A 97 4.15 4.70 -3.04
N ALA A 98 4.69 3.99 -4.02
CA ALA A 98 5.17 2.63 -3.85
C ALA A 98 6.47 2.40 -4.62
N THR A 99 7.18 1.34 -4.26
CA THR A 99 8.19 0.71 -5.10
C THR A 99 7.68 -0.67 -5.49
N ILE A 100 7.78 -1.02 -6.75
CA ILE A 100 7.27 -2.28 -7.31
C ILE A 100 8.35 -3.02 -8.07
N ALA A 101 8.20 -4.33 -8.20
CA ALA A 101 9.06 -5.18 -9.02
C ALA A 101 8.28 -6.34 -9.62
N THR A 102 8.73 -6.79 -10.78
CA THR A 102 8.27 -8.01 -11.46
C THR A 102 9.46 -8.86 -11.91
N THR A 103 9.26 -10.17 -12.00
CA THR A 103 10.23 -11.14 -12.52
C THR A 103 9.61 -12.09 -13.55
N ASN A 104 8.40 -11.81 -13.99
CA ASN A 104 7.62 -12.67 -14.89
C ASN A 104 6.95 -11.87 -16.01
N ASN A 105 7.71 -10.95 -16.62
CA ASN A 105 7.28 -10.15 -17.76
C ASN A 105 5.99 -9.35 -17.49
N GLY A 106 5.90 -8.70 -16.33
CA GLY A 106 4.74 -7.86 -15.97
C GLY A 106 3.47 -8.63 -15.60
N GLN A 107 3.49 -9.96 -15.55
CA GLN A 107 2.29 -10.74 -15.19
C GLN A 107 1.93 -10.59 -13.71
N THR A 108 2.90 -10.32 -12.85
CA THR A 108 2.69 -10.03 -11.44
C THR A 108 3.71 -9.00 -10.96
N PHE A 109 3.22 -7.95 -10.34
CA PHE A 109 4.05 -7.01 -9.58
C PHE A 109 3.82 -7.20 -8.10
N THR A 110 4.88 -7.05 -7.34
CA THR A 110 4.84 -6.97 -5.88
C THR A 110 5.64 -5.76 -5.42
N GLY A 111 5.26 -5.17 -4.29
CA GLY A 111 5.97 -3.99 -3.84
C GLY A 111 5.58 -3.53 -2.44
N LYS A 112 6.14 -2.39 -2.07
CA LYS A 112 5.92 -1.74 -0.78
C LYS A 112 5.37 -0.34 -0.98
N VAL A 113 4.36 0.01 -0.19
CA VAL A 113 3.92 1.40 -0.02
C VAL A 113 4.99 2.13 0.80
N THR A 114 5.51 3.21 0.27
CA THR A 114 6.64 3.98 0.84
C THR A 114 6.23 5.32 1.41
N GLY A 115 5.00 5.75 1.15
CA GLY A 115 4.46 7.02 1.62
C GLY A 115 3.21 7.45 0.88
N GLY A 116 2.85 8.70 1.08
CA GLY A 116 1.73 9.33 0.38
C GLY A 116 1.52 10.76 0.82
N THR A 117 0.51 11.41 0.24
CA THR A 117 0.07 12.77 0.59
C THR A 117 -1.40 12.78 1.00
N GLY A 118 -1.87 13.90 1.53
CA GLY A 118 -3.28 14.05 1.92
C GLY A 118 -3.72 12.99 2.93
N ALA A 119 -4.78 12.24 2.60
CA ALA A 119 -5.29 11.15 3.44
C ALA A 119 -4.30 9.98 3.59
N PHE A 120 -3.28 9.90 2.73
CA PHE A 120 -2.27 8.85 2.70
C PHE A 120 -0.92 9.28 3.29
N ALA A 121 -0.86 10.44 3.95
CA ALA A 121 0.37 10.94 4.55
C ALA A 121 0.96 9.92 5.54
N GLY A 122 2.23 9.54 5.34
CA GLY A 122 2.93 8.56 6.15
C GLY A 122 2.46 7.11 5.97
N ALA A 123 1.73 6.81 4.88
CA ALA A 123 1.30 5.47 4.55
C ALA A 123 2.48 4.50 4.41
N THR A 124 2.31 3.29 4.92
CA THR A 124 3.23 2.15 4.74
C THR A 124 2.41 0.89 4.52
N GLY A 125 2.94 -0.06 3.76
CA GLY A 125 2.20 -1.28 3.46
C GLY A 125 2.76 -2.05 2.28
N THR A 126 1.90 -2.76 1.58
CA THR A 126 2.27 -3.61 0.44
C THR A 126 1.34 -3.34 -0.75
N VAL A 127 1.87 -3.60 -1.95
CA VAL A 127 1.11 -3.59 -3.19
C VAL A 127 1.34 -4.90 -3.93
N THR A 128 0.29 -5.42 -4.52
CA THR A 128 0.36 -6.53 -5.49
C THR A 128 -0.50 -6.18 -6.68
N ALA A 129 -0.02 -6.49 -7.89
CA ALA A 129 -0.80 -6.40 -9.11
C ALA A 129 -0.66 -7.70 -9.88
N LYS A 130 -1.77 -8.22 -10.40
CA LYS A 130 -1.80 -9.43 -11.21
C LYS A 130 -2.52 -9.15 -12.52
N ALA A 131 -1.81 -9.38 -13.63
CA ALA A 131 -2.40 -9.26 -14.96
C ALA A 131 -3.57 -10.22 -15.13
N THR A 132 -4.64 -9.75 -15.78
CA THR A 132 -5.83 -10.51 -16.12
C THR A 132 -5.87 -10.89 -17.60
N ASN A 133 -4.93 -10.36 -18.39
CA ASN A 133 -4.76 -10.69 -19.79
C ASN A 133 -3.30 -11.06 -20.12
N ALA A 134 -3.09 -11.70 -21.26
CA ALA A 134 -1.77 -12.20 -21.67
C ALA A 134 -0.77 -11.08 -22.00
N THR A 135 -1.25 -9.90 -22.37
CA THR A 135 -0.43 -8.72 -22.70
C THR A 135 0.05 -7.95 -21.47
N GLY A 136 -0.52 -8.21 -20.28
CA GLY A 136 -0.19 -7.49 -19.08
C GLY A 136 -0.77 -6.06 -19.00
N THR A 137 -1.64 -5.68 -19.95
CA THR A 137 -2.21 -4.33 -20.04
C THR A 137 -3.43 -4.11 -19.16
N VAL A 138 -3.95 -5.15 -18.55
CA VAL A 138 -5.03 -5.07 -17.56
C VAL A 138 -4.63 -5.88 -16.34
N ALA A 139 -4.64 -5.26 -15.18
CA ALA A 139 -4.25 -5.90 -13.93
C ALA A 139 -5.26 -5.63 -12.82
N VAL A 140 -5.46 -6.60 -11.93
CA VAL A 140 -6.09 -6.36 -10.63
C VAL A 140 -5.00 -5.98 -9.65
N VAL A 141 -5.14 -4.80 -9.06
CA VAL A 141 -4.22 -4.23 -8.08
C VAL A 141 -4.84 -4.28 -6.70
N THR A 142 -4.06 -4.71 -5.72
CA THR A 142 -4.44 -4.67 -4.31
C THR A 142 -3.36 -3.93 -3.54
N VAL A 143 -3.75 -2.85 -2.86
CA VAL A 143 -2.89 -2.06 -1.98
C VAL A 143 -3.40 -2.20 -0.56
N THR A 144 -2.56 -2.74 0.32
CA THR A 144 -2.85 -2.82 1.76
C THR A 144 -1.91 -1.86 2.48
N TYR A 145 -2.47 -0.88 3.20
CA TYR A 145 -1.68 0.16 3.85
C TYR A 145 -2.24 0.55 5.22
N SER A 146 -1.38 1.14 6.04
CA SER A 146 -1.76 1.86 7.25
C SER A 146 -1.11 3.24 7.21
N THR A 147 -1.83 4.23 7.75
CA THR A 147 -1.29 5.59 7.96
C THR A 147 -0.92 5.75 9.43
N LYS A 148 0.10 6.54 9.72
CA LYS A 148 0.37 6.93 11.11
C LYS A 148 -0.79 7.81 11.57
N ASN A 149 -1.39 7.50 12.72
CA ASN A 149 -2.35 8.40 13.34
C ASN A 149 -1.62 9.71 13.64
N SER A 150 -1.99 10.78 12.93
CA SER A 150 -1.61 12.13 13.34
C SER A 150 -2.35 12.42 14.65
N GLN A 151 -1.71 12.18 15.77
CA GLN A 151 -2.19 12.72 17.03
C GLN A 151 -2.02 14.24 16.92
N ARG A 152 -3.14 14.96 16.78
CA ARG A 152 -3.24 16.40 17.00
C ARG A 152 -3.54 16.64 18.47
#